data_fee9aec22f8ba1224ccc5c6623806986
#
_entry.id   fee9aec22f8ba1224ccc5c6623806986
#
_cell.length_a   1.000
_cell.length_b   1.000
_cell.length_c   1.000
_cell.angle_alpha   90.00
_cell.angle_beta   90.00
_cell.angle_gamma   90.00
#
_symmetry.space_group_name_H-M   'P 1'
#
loop_
_entity.id
_entity.type
_entity.pdbx_description
1 polymer ?
#
loop_
_entity_poly.entity_id
_entity_poly.type
_entity_poly.pdbx_seq_one_letter_code
_entity_poly.pdbx_strand_id
1 'polypeptide(L)'
;MIACNNDGVWNEAGASFDFSVAPAYYQTRWFEASCVAALLGLLWALHRFRLHQIAQQFNLRMEERVGERTRIARDLHDTLLQSFHGLMLHFQVVDKLLPEGKAKEQLEQAMQRADRAIAEGRSAVYDLRSSATLTNDLAEAVDAVGLELSSSSTAAFNLTVEGPVKDLHPIIRDEIYRISREALSNAFRHAHARHIEVEISYEPRAFRLRIRDDGEGIPAEVLEHGRAGHFGLPGMRERARQIGAELTIWSRPDAGTEIELSLSDSIAYGALRQRFRFGLFRRRMVKQ
;
A
#
# COMPACT_ATOMS: atom_id res chain seq x y z
N MET A 1 -86.04 0.14 -15.22
CA MET A 1 -87.20 -0.16 -16.07
C MET A 1 -88.44 0.13 -15.23
N ILE A 2 -89.35 0.79 -15.81
CA ILE A 2 -90.68 1.07 -15.19
C ILE A 2 -91.64 0.10 -15.91
N ALA A 3 -92.44 -0.62 -15.15
CA ALA A 3 -93.40 -1.60 -15.72
C ALA A 3 -94.80 -1.22 -15.20
N CYS A 4 -95.83 -1.42 -16.07
CA CYS A 4 -97.25 -1.23 -15.74
C CYS A 4 -97.87 -2.60 -15.64
N ASN A 5 -98.80 -2.83 -14.67
CA ASN A 5 -99.61 -4.03 -14.62
C ASN A 5 -100.82 -3.86 -15.49
N ASN A 6 -101.63 -4.96 -15.66
CA ASN A 6 -102.84 -4.99 -16.51
C ASN A 6 -103.93 -3.97 -16.02
N ASP A 7 -103.87 -3.45 -14.81
CA ASP A 7 -104.81 -2.55 -14.22
C ASP A 7 -104.32 -1.06 -14.36
N GLY A 8 -103.28 -0.79 -15.17
CA GLY A 8 -102.75 0.56 -15.41
C GLY A 8 -101.94 1.16 -14.29
N VAL A 9 -101.58 0.41 -13.29
CA VAL A 9 -100.73 0.87 -12.15
C VAL A 9 -99.25 0.76 -12.50
N TRP A 10 -98.58 1.89 -12.50
CA TRP A 10 -97.16 1.99 -12.79
C TRP A 10 -96.33 1.78 -11.54
N ASN A 11 -95.26 0.92 -11.65
CA ASN A 11 -94.32 0.80 -10.61
C ASN A 11 -93.32 1.94 -10.71
N GLU A 12 -93.54 2.99 -9.94
CA GLU A 12 -92.71 4.22 -9.92
C GLU A 12 -91.39 3.99 -9.21
N ALA A 13 -91.30 2.94 -8.35
CA ALA A 13 -90.06 2.63 -7.62
C ALA A 13 -88.97 2.00 -8.53
N GLY A 14 -89.43 1.51 -9.72
CA GLY A 14 -88.50 0.88 -10.66
C GLY A 14 -87.86 -0.40 -10.08
N ALA A 15 -87.16 -1.18 -10.93
CA ALA A 15 -86.28 -2.23 -10.52
C ALA A 15 -84.84 -1.82 -10.86
N SER A 16 -84.00 -1.70 -9.87
CA SER A 16 -82.55 -1.52 -10.04
C SER A 16 -81.85 -2.84 -9.83
N PHE A 17 -80.95 -3.18 -10.73
CA PHE A 17 -80.07 -4.31 -10.55
C PHE A 17 -78.66 -3.81 -10.41
N ASP A 18 -78.09 -3.89 -9.21
CA ASP A 18 -76.70 -3.53 -8.93
C ASP A 18 -75.79 -4.71 -9.26
N PHE A 19 -74.92 -4.50 -10.21
CA PHE A 19 -73.87 -5.46 -10.46
C PHE A 19 -72.50 -4.83 -10.24
N SER A 20 -71.67 -5.50 -9.54
CA SER A 20 -70.26 -5.09 -9.33
C SER A 20 -69.36 -5.94 -10.24
N VAL A 21 -68.55 -5.30 -11.05
CA VAL A 21 -67.52 -5.96 -11.85
C VAL A 21 -66.26 -5.97 -10.99
N ALA A 22 -65.76 -7.15 -10.68
CA ALA A 22 -64.49 -7.28 -9.97
C ALA A 22 -63.38 -6.67 -10.86
N PRO A 23 -62.50 -5.83 -10.28
CA PRO A 23 -61.37 -5.29 -11.02
C PRO A 23 -60.48 -6.39 -11.56
N ALA A 24 -60.01 -6.22 -12.80
CA ALA A 24 -59.05 -7.13 -13.38
C ALA A 24 -57.73 -7.13 -12.53
N TYR A 25 -57.00 -8.24 -12.50
CA TYR A 25 -55.80 -8.42 -11.68
C TYR A 25 -54.77 -7.31 -11.84
N TYR A 26 -54.64 -6.74 -13.05
CA TYR A 26 -53.76 -5.64 -13.38
C TYR A 26 -54.21 -4.28 -12.87
N GLN A 27 -55.45 -4.14 -12.39
CA GLN A 27 -56.02 -2.95 -11.77
C GLN A 27 -55.92 -2.97 -10.24
N THR A 28 -55.35 -4.04 -9.70
CA THR A 28 -55.21 -4.16 -8.24
C THR A 28 -53.95 -3.40 -7.77
N ARG A 29 -54.05 -2.74 -6.62
CA ARG A 29 -52.90 -2.03 -6.00
C ARG A 29 -51.70 -2.95 -5.74
N TRP A 30 -51.95 -4.27 -5.51
CA TRP A 30 -50.91 -5.26 -5.36
C TRP A 30 -50.10 -5.50 -6.65
N PHE A 31 -50.78 -5.47 -7.79
CA PHE A 31 -50.09 -5.61 -9.07
C PHE A 31 -49.23 -4.40 -9.38
N GLU A 32 -49.73 -3.19 -9.15
CA GLU A 32 -48.96 -1.92 -9.27
C GLU A 32 -47.72 -1.96 -8.35
N ALA A 33 -47.90 -2.34 -7.09
CA ALA A 33 -46.80 -2.44 -6.12
C ALA A 33 -45.76 -3.47 -6.55
N SER A 34 -46.19 -4.61 -7.09
CA SER A 34 -45.30 -5.66 -7.63
C SER A 34 -44.50 -5.18 -8.84
N CYS A 35 -45.11 -4.43 -9.74
CA CYS A 35 -44.41 -3.85 -10.90
C CYS A 35 -43.37 -2.82 -10.46
N VAL A 36 -43.69 -1.95 -9.49
CA VAL A 36 -42.73 -0.99 -8.95
C VAL A 36 -41.58 -1.70 -8.25
N ALA A 37 -41.87 -2.74 -7.43
CA ALA A 37 -40.84 -3.53 -6.76
C ALA A 37 -39.93 -4.24 -7.76
N ALA A 38 -40.48 -4.82 -8.82
CA ALA A 38 -39.72 -5.46 -9.90
C ALA A 38 -38.82 -4.47 -10.64
N LEU A 39 -39.34 -3.25 -10.93
CA LEU A 39 -38.55 -2.18 -11.56
C LEU A 39 -37.38 -1.74 -10.66
N LEU A 40 -37.66 -1.50 -9.38
CA LEU A 40 -36.62 -1.12 -8.41
C LEU A 40 -35.58 -2.24 -8.25
N GLY A 41 -36.01 -3.49 -8.20
CA GLY A 41 -35.11 -4.66 -8.17
C GLY A 41 -34.21 -4.74 -9.40
N LEU A 42 -34.78 -4.51 -10.59
CA LEU A 42 -34.02 -4.47 -11.84
C LEU A 42 -32.98 -3.32 -11.86
N LEU A 43 -33.41 -2.11 -11.47
CA LEU A 43 -32.51 -0.96 -11.37
C LEU A 43 -31.37 -1.21 -10.37
N TRP A 44 -31.69 -1.81 -9.22
CA TRP A 44 -30.69 -2.18 -8.22
C TRP A 44 -29.72 -3.24 -8.76
N ALA A 45 -30.20 -4.27 -9.44
CA ALA A 45 -29.39 -5.31 -10.06
C ALA A 45 -28.45 -4.72 -11.13
N LEU A 46 -28.96 -3.85 -12.01
CA LEU A 46 -28.17 -3.14 -13.02
C LEU A 46 -27.11 -2.25 -12.39
N HIS A 47 -27.46 -1.55 -11.33
CA HIS A 47 -26.51 -0.70 -10.58
C HIS A 47 -25.39 -1.55 -9.97
N ARG A 48 -25.73 -2.67 -9.30
CA ARG A 48 -24.74 -3.61 -8.75
C ARG A 48 -23.85 -4.22 -9.83
N PHE A 49 -24.42 -4.59 -10.96
CA PHE A 49 -23.67 -5.14 -12.09
C PHE A 49 -22.67 -4.11 -12.66
N ARG A 50 -23.12 -2.85 -12.85
CA ARG A 50 -22.21 -1.77 -13.27
C ARG A 50 -21.08 -1.51 -12.27
N LEU A 51 -21.38 -1.48 -10.99
CA LEU A 51 -20.33 -1.32 -9.96
C LEU A 51 -19.32 -2.45 -10.01
N HIS A 52 -19.78 -3.69 -10.25
CA HIS A 52 -18.88 -4.85 -10.35
C HIS A 52 -17.98 -4.77 -11.59
N GLN A 53 -18.55 -4.35 -12.74
CA GLN A 53 -17.76 -4.13 -13.96
C GLN A 53 -16.70 -3.03 -13.79
N ILE A 54 -17.07 -1.91 -13.16
CA ILE A 54 -16.12 -0.81 -12.91
C ILE A 54 -14.99 -1.29 -11.99
N ALA A 55 -15.31 -2.02 -10.93
CA ALA A 55 -14.31 -2.58 -10.00
C ALA A 55 -13.37 -3.55 -10.73
N GLN A 56 -13.88 -4.44 -11.57
CA GLN A 56 -13.05 -5.35 -12.36
C GLN A 56 -12.14 -4.62 -13.35
N GLN A 57 -12.66 -3.63 -14.07
CA GLN A 57 -11.85 -2.82 -15.00
C GLN A 57 -10.77 -2.03 -14.26
N PHE A 58 -11.07 -1.54 -13.06
CA PHE A 58 -10.09 -0.84 -12.23
C PHE A 58 -8.97 -1.79 -11.81
N ASN A 59 -9.30 -3.00 -11.33
CA ASN A 59 -8.31 -3.99 -10.93
C ASN A 59 -7.41 -4.41 -12.11
N LEU A 60 -7.98 -4.70 -13.29
CA LEU A 60 -7.21 -5.02 -14.48
C LEU A 60 -6.24 -3.90 -14.88
N ARG A 61 -6.69 -2.65 -14.86
CA ARG A 61 -5.82 -1.49 -15.15
C ARG A 61 -4.73 -1.30 -14.11
N MET A 62 -5.00 -1.63 -12.84
CA MET A 62 -3.97 -1.60 -11.79
C MET A 62 -2.95 -2.70 -11.99
N GLU A 63 -3.36 -3.92 -12.32
CA GLU A 63 -2.46 -5.03 -12.63
C GLU A 63 -1.59 -4.73 -13.86
N GLU A 64 -2.16 -4.17 -14.94
CA GLU A 64 -1.40 -3.73 -16.09
C GLU A 64 -0.35 -2.67 -15.75
N ARG A 65 -0.71 -1.67 -14.94
CA ARG A 65 0.23 -0.62 -14.49
C ARG A 65 1.34 -1.19 -13.62
N VAL A 66 1.02 -2.12 -12.74
CA VAL A 66 1.99 -2.82 -11.90
C VAL A 66 2.92 -3.68 -12.77
N GLY A 67 2.38 -4.44 -13.71
CA GLY A 67 3.14 -5.23 -14.66
C GLY A 67 4.08 -4.39 -15.52
N GLU A 68 3.60 -3.26 -16.05
CA GLU A 68 4.41 -2.34 -16.84
C GLU A 68 5.54 -1.69 -16.03
N ARG A 69 5.28 -1.28 -14.79
CA ARG A 69 6.32 -0.76 -13.89
C ARG A 69 7.39 -1.81 -13.60
N THR A 70 6.99 -3.06 -13.40
CA THR A 70 7.92 -4.18 -13.16
C THR A 70 8.76 -4.46 -14.41
N ARG A 71 8.16 -4.39 -15.59
CA ARG A 71 8.88 -4.55 -16.85
C ARG A 71 9.91 -3.43 -17.06
N ILE A 72 9.48 -2.17 -16.89
CA ILE A 72 10.37 -1.00 -17.00
C ILE A 72 11.52 -1.09 -15.98
N ALA A 73 11.22 -1.48 -14.74
CA ALA A 73 12.24 -1.66 -13.70
C ALA A 73 13.27 -2.73 -14.09
N ARG A 74 12.84 -3.82 -14.72
CA ARG A 74 13.75 -4.88 -15.20
C ARG A 74 14.61 -4.41 -16.37
N ASP A 75 14.00 -3.76 -17.35
CA ASP A 75 14.70 -3.24 -18.52
C ASP A 75 15.75 -2.17 -18.12
N LEU A 76 15.40 -1.31 -17.16
CA LEU A 76 16.33 -0.32 -16.59
C LEU A 76 17.47 -1.00 -15.81
N HIS A 77 17.17 -2.01 -15.01
CA HIS A 77 18.15 -2.77 -14.25
C HIS A 77 19.18 -3.42 -15.20
N ASP A 78 18.69 -4.14 -16.21
CA ASP A 78 19.55 -4.94 -17.09
C ASP A 78 20.39 -4.04 -18.01
N THR A 79 19.80 -2.94 -18.50
CA THR A 79 20.52 -2.07 -19.46
C THR A 79 21.43 -1.06 -18.76
N LEU A 80 20.94 -0.36 -17.74
CA LEU A 80 21.71 0.70 -17.09
C LEU A 80 22.79 0.16 -16.19
N LEU A 81 22.45 -0.84 -15.33
CA LEU A 81 23.44 -1.36 -14.38
C LEU A 81 24.55 -2.13 -15.06
N GLN A 82 24.28 -2.87 -16.14
CA GLN A 82 25.34 -3.52 -16.93
C GLN A 82 26.26 -2.49 -17.58
N SER A 83 25.69 -1.41 -18.15
CA SER A 83 26.48 -0.34 -18.77
C SER A 83 27.37 0.37 -17.74
N PHE A 84 26.84 0.66 -16.55
CA PHE A 84 27.60 1.31 -15.49
C PHE A 84 28.70 0.39 -14.93
N HIS A 85 28.47 -0.91 -14.77
CA HIS A 85 29.50 -1.85 -14.36
C HIS A 85 30.65 -1.92 -15.39
N GLY A 86 30.31 -1.94 -16.68
CA GLY A 86 31.32 -1.89 -17.73
C GLY A 86 32.19 -0.63 -17.67
N LEU A 87 31.56 0.55 -17.47
CA LEU A 87 32.28 1.81 -17.29
C LEU A 87 33.18 1.80 -16.05
N MET A 88 32.70 1.28 -14.92
CA MET A 88 33.48 1.19 -13.68
C MET A 88 34.72 0.30 -13.85
N LEU A 89 34.59 -0.82 -14.56
CA LEU A 89 35.74 -1.67 -14.90
C LEU A 89 36.79 -0.92 -15.74
N HIS A 90 36.35 -0.13 -16.71
CA HIS A 90 37.27 0.71 -17.49
C HIS A 90 37.98 1.75 -16.62
N PHE A 91 37.26 2.42 -15.71
CA PHE A 91 37.87 3.39 -14.80
C PHE A 91 38.87 2.72 -13.86
N GLN A 92 38.61 1.50 -13.36
CA GLN A 92 39.55 0.73 -12.56
C GLN A 92 40.84 0.39 -13.32
N VAL A 93 40.76 0.11 -14.63
CA VAL A 93 41.94 -0.11 -15.47
C VAL A 93 42.74 1.20 -15.63
N VAL A 94 42.06 2.32 -15.87
CA VAL A 94 42.70 3.64 -15.98
C VAL A 94 43.38 4.03 -14.66
N ASP A 95 42.72 3.80 -13.53
CA ASP A 95 43.28 4.06 -12.21
C ASP A 95 44.60 3.35 -11.95
N LYS A 96 44.71 2.10 -12.36
CA LYS A 96 45.97 1.30 -12.27
C LYS A 96 47.09 1.80 -13.18
N LEU A 97 46.75 2.51 -14.23
CA LEU A 97 47.71 3.05 -15.20
C LEU A 97 48.18 4.47 -14.89
N LEU A 98 47.42 5.20 -14.04
CA LEU A 98 47.76 6.55 -13.65
C LEU A 98 48.88 6.57 -12.58
N PRO A 99 49.87 7.46 -12.73
CA PRO A 99 50.83 7.71 -11.67
C PRO A 99 50.17 8.40 -10.48
N GLU A 100 50.74 8.22 -9.28
CA GLU A 100 50.28 8.89 -8.08
C GLU A 100 50.26 10.41 -8.26
N GLY A 101 49.12 11.05 -7.94
CA GLY A 101 48.96 12.47 -8.09
C GLY A 101 47.49 12.91 -8.14
N LYS A 102 47.29 14.23 -8.29
CA LYS A 102 45.93 14.83 -8.25
C LYS A 102 44.95 14.21 -9.24
N ALA A 103 45.42 13.73 -10.39
CA ALA A 103 44.54 13.12 -11.40
C ALA A 103 43.98 11.78 -10.91
N LYS A 104 44.82 10.95 -10.24
CA LYS A 104 44.41 9.67 -9.65
C LYS A 104 43.42 9.90 -8.51
N GLU A 105 43.71 10.85 -7.60
CA GLU A 105 42.80 11.21 -6.51
C GLU A 105 41.42 11.67 -7.03
N GLN A 106 41.39 12.45 -8.10
CA GLN A 106 40.12 12.90 -8.71
C GLN A 106 39.38 11.74 -9.36
N LEU A 107 40.06 10.81 -10.01
CA LEU A 107 39.45 9.62 -10.59
C LEU A 107 38.85 8.72 -9.49
N GLU A 108 39.59 8.44 -8.43
CA GLU A 108 39.10 7.68 -7.28
C GLU A 108 37.85 8.32 -6.64
N GLN A 109 37.85 9.64 -6.47
CA GLN A 109 36.67 10.37 -5.97
C GLN A 109 35.47 10.27 -6.95
N ALA A 110 35.72 10.37 -8.26
CA ALA A 110 34.66 10.22 -9.27
C ALA A 110 34.09 8.78 -9.28
N MET A 111 34.95 7.78 -9.17
CA MET A 111 34.54 6.37 -9.05
C MET A 111 33.69 6.14 -7.81
N GLN A 112 34.11 6.64 -6.64
CA GLN A 112 33.30 6.53 -5.42
C GLN A 112 31.94 7.21 -5.51
N ARG A 113 31.85 8.35 -6.21
CA ARG A 113 30.55 9.02 -6.48
C ARG A 113 29.67 8.21 -7.43
N ALA A 114 30.28 7.63 -8.47
CA ALA A 114 29.57 6.78 -9.42
C ALA A 114 29.04 5.50 -8.75
N ASP A 115 29.84 4.83 -7.91
CA ASP A 115 29.41 3.66 -7.15
C ASP A 115 28.21 3.96 -6.23
N ARG A 116 28.22 5.12 -5.57
CA ARG A 116 27.08 5.57 -4.76
C ARG A 116 25.84 5.79 -5.61
N ALA A 117 25.98 6.50 -6.73
CA ALA A 117 24.86 6.77 -7.64
C ALA A 117 24.27 5.47 -8.24
N ILE A 118 25.14 4.48 -8.55
CA ILE A 118 24.71 3.16 -9.01
C ILE A 118 23.93 2.43 -7.91
N ALA A 119 24.42 2.48 -6.66
CA ALA A 119 23.75 1.85 -5.51
C ALA A 119 22.38 2.49 -5.23
N GLU A 120 22.29 3.82 -5.30
CA GLU A 120 21.02 4.56 -5.16
C GLU A 120 20.06 4.23 -6.33
N GLY A 121 20.54 4.22 -7.56
CA GLY A 121 19.76 3.84 -8.73
C GLY A 121 19.24 2.40 -8.64
N ARG A 122 20.08 1.46 -8.19
CA ARG A 122 19.69 0.07 -7.96
C ARG A 122 18.59 -0.04 -6.90
N SER A 123 18.72 0.71 -5.81
CA SER A 123 17.69 0.76 -4.77
C SER A 123 16.35 1.29 -5.30
N ALA A 124 16.38 2.40 -6.06
CA ALA A 124 15.18 3.00 -6.65
C ALA A 124 14.48 2.04 -7.65
N VAL A 125 15.25 1.35 -8.50
CA VAL A 125 14.71 0.36 -9.45
C VAL A 125 14.13 -0.85 -8.73
N TYR A 126 14.78 -1.31 -7.67
CA TYR A 126 14.29 -2.40 -6.84
C TYR A 126 13.00 -2.03 -6.11
N ASP A 127 12.88 -0.79 -5.63
CA ASP A 127 11.65 -0.28 -5.01
C ASP A 127 10.45 -0.28 -5.99
N LEU A 128 10.70 -0.06 -7.27
CA LEU A 128 9.68 -0.18 -8.31
C LEU A 128 9.24 -1.64 -8.54
N ARG A 129 10.15 -2.60 -8.34
CA ARG A 129 9.91 -4.03 -8.55
C ARG A 129 9.24 -4.68 -7.33
N SER A 130 9.65 -4.34 -6.12
CA SER A 130 9.17 -4.97 -4.89
C SER A 130 7.69 -4.70 -4.62
N SER A 131 7.18 -3.52 -5.03
CA SER A 131 5.75 -3.20 -4.94
C SER A 131 4.85 -4.14 -5.75
N ALA A 132 5.40 -4.88 -6.73
CA ALA A 132 4.65 -5.74 -7.64
C ALA A 132 4.68 -7.22 -7.27
N THR A 133 5.64 -7.64 -6.47
CA THR A 133 5.94 -9.08 -6.24
C THR A 133 5.74 -9.50 -4.78
N LEU A 134 5.34 -8.58 -3.89
CA LEU A 134 5.14 -8.95 -2.49
C LEU A 134 4.00 -9.96 -2.41
N THR A 135 4.36 -11.20 -2.08
CA THR A 135 3.46 -12.16 -1.45
C THR A 135 2.72 -11.45 -0.32
N ASN A 136 1.50 -11.87 -0.02
CA ASN A 136 0.68 -11.21 1.00
C ASN A 136 1.32 -11.28 2.40
N ASP A 137 2.44 -11.97 2.54
CA ASP A 137 3.18 -12.17 3.80
C ASP A 137 4.40 -11.26 3.87
N LEU A 138 4.30 -10.25 4.77
CA LEU A 138 5.40 -9.33 5.06
C LEU A 138 6.61 -10.06 5.64
N ALA A 139 6.38 -11.05 6.51
CA ALA A 139 7.45 -11.76 7.20
C ALA A 139 8.30 -12.56 6.19
N GLU A 140 7.66 -13.25 5.25
CA GLU A 140 8.35 -13.96 4.17
C GLU A 140 9.19 -13.00 3.31
N ALA A 141 8.64 -11.82 2.99
CA ALA A 141 9.36 -10.83 2.20
C ALA A 141 10.58 -10.24 2.94
N VAL A 142 10.46 -9.99 4.25
CA VAL A 142 11.57 -9.50 5.08
C VAL A 142 12.63 -10.57 5.29
N ASP A 143 12.23 -11.83 5.50
CA ASP A 143 13.14 -12.98 5.61
C ASP A 143 13.98 -13.15 4.35
N ALA A 144 13.35 -13.10 3.18
CA ALA A 144 14.03 -13.19 1.90
C ALA A 144 15.13 -12.12 1.73
N VAL A 145 14.84 -10.86 2.14
CA VAL A 145 15.85 -9.78 2.14
C VAL A 145 16.98 -10.06 3.13
N GLY A 146 16.65 -10.50 4.33
CA GLY A 146 17.65 -10.85 5.34
C GLY A 146 18.60 -11.96 4.86
N LEU A 147 18.05 -13.01 4.27
CA LEU A 147 18.83 -14.11 3.68
C LEU A 147 19.68 -13.66 2.47
N GLU A 148 19.14 -12.82 1.60
CA GLU A 148 19.90 -12.24 0.47
C GLU A 148 21.12 -11.46 0.97
N LEU A 149 20.92 -10.56 1.93
CA LEU A 149 22.00 -9.73 2.47
C LEU A 149 23.00 -10.52 3.31
N SER A 150 22.56 -11.54 4.05
CA SER A 150 23.43 -12.40 4.85
C SER A 150 24.37 -13.24 3.99
N SER A 151 23.99 -13.56 2.74
CA SER A 151 24.85 -14.32 1.81
C SER A 151 26.19 -13.64 1.49
N SER A 152 26.26 -12.32 1.62
CA SER A 152 27.44 -11.49 1.39
C SER A 152 28.08 -10.96 2.69
N SER A 153 27.63 -11.42 3.86
CA SER A 153 28.08 -10.97 5.18
C SER A 153 28.40 -12.15 6.08
N THR A 154 29.19 -11.92 7.13
CA THR A 154 29.47 -12.91 8.19
C THR A 154 28.50 -12.79 9.37
N ALA A 155 27.60 -11.83 9.35
CA ALA A 155 26.61 -11.63 10.41
C ALA A 155 25.53 -12.72 10.39
N ALA A 156 25.22 -13.25 11.56
CA ALA A 156 24.08 -14.15 11.74
C ALA A 156 22.77 -13.37 11.67
N PHE A 157 21.83 -13.82 10.85
CA PHE A 157 20.51 -13.24 10.71
C PHE A 157 19.44 -14.15 11.32
N ASN A 158 18.54 -13.58 12.08
CA ASN A 158 17.38 -14.27 12.65
C ASN A 158 16.11 -13.44 12.53
N LEU A 159 15.02 -14.08 12.09
CA LEU A 159 13.68 -13.46 12.06
C LEU A 159 12.73 -14.25 12.97
N THR A 160 12.02 -13.54 13.82
CA THR A 160 11.01 -14.10 14.71
C THR A 160 9.65 -13.42 14.42
N VAL A 161 8.60 -14.25 14.32
CA VAL A 161 7.24 -13.77 14.13
C VAL A 161 6.41 -14.15 15.35
N GLU A 162 5.78 -13.16 15.98
CA GLU A 162 4.95 -13.33 17.15
C GLU A 162 3.47 -13.02 16.86
N GLY A 163 2.59 -13.84 17.39
CA GLY A 163 1.15 -13.72 17.23
C GLY A 163 0.61 -14.30 15.91
N PRO A 164 -0.72 -14.36 15.75
CA PRO A 164 -1.33 -14.82 14.52
C PRO A 164 -1.13 -13.79 13.40
N VAL A 165 -0.57 -14.24 12.30
CA VAL A 165 -0.38 -13.37 11.10
C VAL A 165 -1.71 -12.77 10.68
N LYS A 166 -1.74 -11.46 10.49
CA LYS A 166 -2.89 -10.69 10.04
C LYS A 166 -2.56 -9.96 8.74
N ASP A 167 -3.56 -9.87 7.86
CA ASP A 167 -3.42 -9.10 6.62
C ASP A 167 -3.26 -7.61 6.92
N LEU A 168 -2.12 -7.07 6.54
CA LEU A 168 -1.87 -5.63 6.56
C LEU A 168 -2.48 -4.96 5.34
N HIS A 169 -2.89 -3.70 5.49
CA HIS A 169 -3.30 -2.91 4.34
C HIS A 169 -2.14 -2.83 3.33
N PRO A 170 -2.35 -3.08 2.02
CA PRO A 170 -1.27 -3.17 1.03
C PRO A 170 -0.28 -2.01 1.04
N ILE A 171 -0.76 -0.76 1.12
CA ILE A 171 0.10 0.43 1.17
C ILE A 171 0.97 0.43 2.43
N ILE A 172 0.39 0.03 3.57
CA ILE A 172 1.09 -0.01 4.87
C ILE A 172 2.16 -1.10 4.84
N ARG A 173 1.80 -2.30 4.36
CA ARG A 173 2.72 -3.40 4.19
C ARG A 173 3.92 -3.01 3.32
N ASP A 174 3.67 -2.34 2.18
CA ASP A 174 4.72 -1.93 1.25
C ASP A 174 5.67 -0.91 1.89
N GLU A 175 5.17 0.06 2.65
CA GLU A 175 6.03 1.03 3.34
C GLU A 175 6.80 0.40 4.52
N ILE A 176 6.19 -0.52 5.27
CA ILE A 176 6.88 -1.30 6.31
C ILE A 176 8.02 -2.12 5.69
N TYR A 177 7.75 -2.80 4.58
CA TYR A 177 8.77 -3.57 3.87
C TYR A 177 9.96 -2.69 3.43
N ARG A 178 9.70 -1.50 2.88
CA ARG A 178 10.76 -0.55 2.49
C ARG A 178 11.60 -0.08 3.66
N ILE A 179 10.95 0.21 4.80
CA ILE A 179 11.63 0.57 6.05
C ILE A 179 12.48 -0.60 6.53
N SER A 180 11.95 -1.84 6.53
CA SER A 180 12.67 -3.04 6.93
C SER A 180 13.92 -3.27 6.08
N ARG A 181 13.77 -3.15 4.76
CA ARG A 181 14.86 -3.34 3.82
C ARG A 181 15.98 -2.31 4.00
N GLU A 182 15.62 -1.05 4.21
CA GLU A 182 16.60 0.01 4.48
C GLU A 182 17.33 -0.23 5.80
N ALA A 183 16.59 -0.60 6.85
CA ALA A 183 17.16 -0.91 8.15
C ALA A 183 18.11 -2.11 8.08
N LEU A 184 17.72 -3.21 7.42
CA LEU A 184 18.56 -4.38 7.20
C LEU A 184 19.78 -4.04 6.35
N SER A 185 19.62 -3.28 5.27
CA SER A 185 20.75 -2.82 4.45
C SER A 185 21.76 -2.02 5.26
N ASN A 186 21.30 -1.15 6.16
CA ASN A 186 22.17 -0.40 7.05
C ASN A 186 22.91 -1.30 8.06
N ALA A 187 22.20 -2.25 8.67
CA ALA A 187 22.78 -3.20 9.60
C ALA A 187 23.86 -4.06 8.93
N PHE A 188 23.58 -4.65 7.77
CA PHE A 188 24.55 -5.53 7.07
C PHE A 188 25.74 -4.77 6.48
N ARG A 189 25.57 -3.52 6.02
CA ARG A 189 26.62 -2.77 5.30
C ARG A 189 27.44 -1.86 6.18
N HIS A 190 26.88 -1.37 7.28
CA HIS A 190 27.45 -0.27 8.02
C HIS A 190 27.68 -0.56 9.51
N ALA A 191 26.95 -1.52 10.08
CA ALA A 191 27.04 -1.74 11.52
C ALA A 191 28.24 -2.61 11.95
N HIS A 192 28.87 -3.36 11.05
CA HIS A 192 29.86 -4.39 11.37
C HIS A 192 29.38 -5.37 12.46
N ALA A 193 28.08 -5.65 12.46
CA ALA A 193 27.42 -6.48 13.44
C ALA A 193 27.78 -7.96 13.29
N ARG A 194 27.68 -8.72 14.38
CA ARG A 194 27.79 -10.19 14.40
C ARG A 194 26.40 -10.83 14.35
N HIS A 195 25.40 -10.15 14.91
CA HIS A 195 24.03 -10.64 14.97
C HIS A 195 23.07 -9.54 14.54
N ILE A 196 22.12 -9.91 13.70
CA ILE A 196 21.03 -9.04 13.25
C ILE A 196 19.73 -9.80 13.50
N GLU A 197 18.87 -9.20 14.30
CA GLU A 197 17.60 -9.80 14.73
C GLU A 197 16.43 -8.95 14.21
N VAL A 198 15.43 -9.62 13.67
CA VAL A 198 14.16 -9.01 13.27
C VAL A 198 13.04 -9.69 14.04
N GLU A 199 12.18 -8.87 14.63
CA GLU A 199 10.98 -9.34 15.31
C GLU A 199 9.75 -8.64 14.70
N ILE A 200 8.78 -9.42 14.25
CA ILE A 200 7.50 -8.95 13.74
C ILE A 200 6.41 -9.44 14.67
N SER A 201 5.71 -8.52 15.34
CA SER A 201 4.66 -8.86 16.29
C SER A 201 3.28 -8.40 15.79
N TYR A 202 2.36 -9.36 15.61
CA TYR A 202 0.96 -9.14 15.26
C TYR A 202 0.11 -9.14 16.55
N GLU A 203 0.11 -8.01 17.25
CA GLU A 203 -0.65 -7.86 18.50
C GLU A 203 -2.16 -7.61 18.25
N PRO A 204 -3.03 -7.81 19.25
CA PRO A 204 -4.46 -7.52 19.12
C PRO A 204 -4.79 -6.06 18.84
N ARG A 205 -3.98 -5.13 19.36
CA ARG A 205 -4.20 -3.68 19.28
C ARG A 205 -3.12 -2.90 18.55
N ALA A 206 -2.05 -3.57 18.10
CA ALA A 206 -0.93 -2.94 17.43
C ALA A 206 -0.26 -3.92 16.46
N PHE A 207 0.49 -3.36 15.52
CA PHE A 207 1.52 -4.06 14.78
C PHE A 207 2.86 -3.46 15.20
N ARG A 208 3.86 -4.31 15.43
CA ARG A 208 5.22 -3.87 15.76
C ARG A 208 6.23 -4.61 14.89
N LEU A 209 7.22 -3.86 14.44
CA LEU A 209 8.41 -4.38 13.79
C LEU A 209 9.62 -3.85 14.54
N ARG A 210 10.54 -4.72 14.94
CA ARG A 210 11.78 -4.36 15.59
C ARG A 210 12.96 -4.99 14.82
N ILE A 211 13.96 -4.18 14.51
CA ILE A 211 15.19 -4.62 13.84
C ILE A 211 16.34 -4.16 14.71
N ARG A 212 17.18 -5.08 15.13
CA ARG A 212 18.30 -4.86 16.04
C ARG A 212 19.58 -5.45 15.48
N ASP A 213 20.68 -4.71 15.61
CA ASP A 213 22.04 -5.17 15.39
C ASP A 213 22.90 -4.96 16.65
N ASP A 214 23.96 -5.74 16.78
CA ASP A 214 24.95 -5.66 17.85
C ASP A 214 26.27 -4.97 17.37
N GLY A 215 26.16 -4.08 16.39
CA GLY A 215 27.29 -3.46 15.73
C GLY A 215 27.85 -2.21 16.43
N GLU A 216 28.58 -1.40 15.65
CA GLU A 216 29.27 -0.18 16.14
C GLU A 216 28.31 0.94 16.56
N GLY A 217 27.03 0.85 16.15
CA GLY A 217 26.03 1.89 16.42
C GLY A 217 26.24 3.16 15.61
N ILE A 218 25.34 4.14 15.86
CA ILE A 218 25.30 5.41 15.15
C ILE A 218 25.61 6.53 16.13
N PRO A 219 26.59 7.42 15.85
CA PRO A 219 26.87 8.59 16.68
C PRO A 219 25.65 9.51 16.83
N ALA A 220 25.45 10.09 18.01
CA ALA A 220 24.29 10.94 18.31
C ALA A 220 24.13 12.11 17.33
N GLU A 221 25.24 12.73 16.92
CA GLU A 221 25.24 13.83 15.94
C GLU A 221 24.65 13.40 14.59
N VAL A 222 24.90 12.14 14.16
CA VAL A 222 24.37 11.57 12.93
C VAL A 222 22.88 11.22 13.07
N LEU A 223 22.45 10.78 14.25
CA LEU A 223 21.03 10.52 14.55
C LEU A 223 20.18 11.79 14.52
N GLU A 224 20.72 12.91 15.02
CA GLU A 224 20.00 14.20 15.12
C GLU A 224 20.03 14.99 13.82
N HIS A 225 21.18 15.12 13.21
CA HIS A 225 21.39 16.02 12.06
C HIS A 225 21.48 15.29 10.71
N GLY A 226 21.57 13.97 10.73
CA GLY A 226 21.88 13.18 9.52
C GLY A 226 23.36 13.35 9.12
N ARG A 227 23.80 12.56 8.16
CA ARG A 227 25.11 12.71 7.53
C ARG A 227 24.92 13.17 6.11
N ALA A 228 25.67 14.18 5.67
CA ALA A 228 25.60 14.66 4.29
C ALA A 228 25.78 13.49 3.29
N GLY A 229 24.80 13.29 2.41
CA GLY A 229 24.80 12.19 1.45
C GLY A 229 24.20 10.87 1.96
N HIS A 230 23.64 10.81 3.17
CA HIS A 230 22.94 9.64 3.69
C HIS A 230 21.46 9.97 3.95
N PHE A 231 20.58 9.43 3.11
CA PHE A 231 19.14 9.70 3.15
C PHE A 231 18.31 8.58 3.81
N GLY A 232 18.96 7.49 4.24
CA GLY A 232 18.26 6.31 4.77
C GLY A 232 17.42 6.60 6.02
N LEU A 233 18.03 7.15 7.09
CA LEU A 233 17.32 7.47 8.33
C LEU A 233 16.20 8.52 8.15
N PRO A 234 16.43 9.67 7.48
CA PRO A 234 15.36 10.63 7.16
C PRO A 234 14.24 10.00 6.33
N GLY A 235 14.59 9.18 5.32
CA GLY A 235 13.62 8.50 4.46
C GLY A 235 12.74 7.52 5.22
N MET A 236 13.29 6.73 6.14
CA MET A 236 12.52 5.84 7.01
C MET A 236 11.55 6.61 7.91
N ARG A 237 11.99 7.73 8.52
CA ARG A 237 11.10 8.59 9.34
C ARG A 237 9.97 9.20 8.53
N GLU A 238 10.23 9.64 7.31
CA GLU A 238 9.21 10.22 6.43
C GLU A 238 8.17 9.16 6.02
N ARG A 239 8.60 7.97 5.60
CA ARG A 239 7.72 6.83 5.25
C ARG A 239 6.86 6.42 6.44
N ALA A 240 7.43 6.30 7.62
CA ALA A 240 6.68 5.98 8.84
C ALA A 240 5.58 7.02 9.11
N ARG A 241 5.89 8.32 8.98
CA ARG A 241 4.90 9.40 9.14
C ARG A 241 3.77 9.32 8.09
N GLN A 242 4.09 8.99 6.85
CA GLN A 242 3.12 8.88 5.76
C GLN A 242 2.06 7.82 6.04
N ILE A 243 2.43 6.72 6.69
CA ILE A 243 1.50 5.65 7.07
C ILE A 243 0.93 5.81 8.49
N GLY A 244 1.29 6.88 9.19
CA GLY A 244 0.85 7.12 10.58
C GLY A 244 1.48 6.18 11.59
N ALA A 245 2.68 5.65 11.29
CA ALA A 245 3.46 4.83 12.20
C ALA A 245 4.37 5.71 13.08
N GLU A 246 4.62 5.25 14.28
CA GLU A 246 5.69 5.75 15.14
C GLU A 246 6.97 4.98 14.85
N LEU A 247 8.05 5.68 14.51
CA LEU A 247 9.37 5.11 14.28
C LEU A 247 10.35 5.66 15.33
N THR A 248 10.89 4.77 16.12
CA THR A 248 11.89 5.08 17.14
C THR A 248 13.23 4.41 16.78
N ILE A 249 14.31 5.13 16.94
CA ILE A 249 15.66 4.65 16.64
C ILE A 249 16.52 4.88 17.89
N TRP A 250 16.99 3.79 18.47
CA TRP A 250 17.96 3.80 19.58
C TRP A 250 19.29 3.32 19.04
N SER A 251 20.33 4.06 19.29
CA SER A 251 21.67 3.64 18.96
C SER A 251 22.69 4.29 19.89
N ARG A 252 23.72 3.54 20.23
CA ARG A 252 24.87 4.02 20.99
C ARG A 252 26.15 3.47 20.38
N PRO A 253 27.23 4.23 20.36
CA PRO A 253 28.54 3.73 19.94
C PRO A 253 28.90 2.42 20.66
N ASP A 254 29.36 1.43 19.92
CA ASP A 254 29.76 0.10 20.36
C ASP A 254 28.67 -0.73 21.06
N ALA A 255 27.39 -0.36 20.90
CA ALA A 255 26.25 -1.08 21.49
C ALA A 255 25.17 -1.44 20.48
N GLY A 256 25.41 -1.19 19.19
CA GLY A 256 24.50 -1.50 18.10
C GLY A 256 23.40 -0.47 17.91
N THR A 257 22.44 -0.84 17.04
CA THR A 257 21.29 -0.02 16.70
C THR A 257 20.01 -0.84 16.82
N GLU A 258 18.95 -0.21 17.34
CA GLU A 258 17.61 -0.78 17.36
C GLU A 258 16.64 0.20 16.70
N ILE A 259 15.88 -0.30 15.74
CA ILE A 259 14.83 0.43 15.02
C ILE A 259 13.51 -0.26 15.35
N GLU A 260 12.59 0.48 15.96
CA GLU A 260 11.24 0.02 16.26
C GLU A 260 10.22 0.85 15.51
N LEU A 261 9.32 0.17 14.79
CA LEU A 261 8.16 0.75 14.13
C LEU A 261 6.90 0.18 14.77
N SER A 262 6.00 1.06 15.19
CA SER A 262 4.71 0.66 15.76
C SER A 262 3.54 1.34 15.06
N LEU A 263 2.44 0.58 14.88
CA LEU A 263 1.17 1.07 14.33
C LEU A 263 0.01 0.56 15.16
N SER A 264 -1.03 1.39 15.31
CA SER A 264 -2.29 0.93 15.89
C SER A 264 -3.01 -0.04 14.96
N ASP A 265 -3.84 -0.93 15.53
CA ASP A 265 -4.65 -1.90 14.81
C ASP A 265 -5.57 -1.28 13.74
N SER A 266 -6.15 -0.12 14.06
CA SER A 266 -7.03 0.62 13.16
C SER A 266 -6.32 1.11 11.90
N ILE A 267 -5.03 1.35 11.96
CA ILE A 267 -4.20 1.76 10.84
C ILE A 267 -3.65 0.51 10.14
N ALA A 268 -3.04 -0.41 10.88
CA ALA A 268 -2.37 -1.58 10.33
C ALA A 268 -3.32 -2.53 9.59
N TYR A 269 -4.48 -2.84 10.20
CA TYR A 269 -5.43 -3.85 9.74
C TYR A 269 -6.76 -3.26 9.27
N GLY A 270 -7.03 -1.98 9.54
CA GLY A 270 -8.25 -1.31 9.08
C GLY A 270 -8.28 -1.16 7.58
N ALA A 271 -9.38 -1.53 6.93
CA ALA A 271 -9.67 -0.99 5.61
C ALA A 271 -9.62 0.54 5.74
N LEU A 272 -8.82 1.21 4.91
CA LEU A 272 -8.82 2.67 4.84
C LEU A 272 -10.27 3.11 4.59
N ARG A 273 -11.04 3.35 5.67
CA ARG A 273 -12.24 4.13 5.57
C ARG A 273 -11.75 5.47 5.05
N GLN A 274 -11.97 5.69 3.75
CA GLN A 274 -11.81 6.97 3.10
C GLN A 274 -12.49 8.01 4.01
N ARG A 275 -11.71 8.67 4.85
CA ARG A 275 -12.07 9.94 5.47
C ARG A 275 -11.98 11.01 4.38
N PHE A 276 -12.75 10.84 3.32
CA PHE A 276 -13.22 11.97 2.56
C PHE A 276 -14.23 12.70 3.47
N ARG A 277 -13.70 13.48 4.41
CA ARG A 277 -14.45 14.60 4.95
C ARG A 277 -14.67 15.56 3.80
N PHE A 278 -15.76 15.36 3.07
CA PHE A 278 -16.41 16.46 2.36
C PHE A 278 -16.62 17.57 3.40
N GLY A 279 -15.77 18.58 3.34
CA GLY A 279 -15.96 19.82 4.04
C GLY A 279 -17.18 20.50 3.45
N LEU A 280 -18.35 20.19 3.98
CA LEU A 280 -19.55 21.00 3.80
C LEU A 280 -19.24 22.39 4.34
N PHE A 281 -18.89 23.30 3.44
CA PHE A 281 -18.87 24.73 3.68
C PHE A 281 -20.28 25.16 4.10
N ARG A 282 -20.50 25.21 5.40
CA ARG A 282 -21.67 25.82 6.01
C ARG A 282 -21.47 27.33 5.93
N ARG A 283 -21.95 27.95 4.82
CA ARG A 283 -22.12 29.40 4.72
C ARG A 283 -23.06 29.82 5.84
N ARG A 284 -22.50 30.43 6.87
CA ARG A 284 -23.27 31.28 7.81
C ARG A 284 -23.73 32.52 7.04
N MET A 285 -24.99 32.56 6.69
CA MET A 285 -25.62 33.85 6.38
C MET A 285 -25.79 34.61 7.69
N VAL A 286 -25.04 35.69 7.82
CA VAL A 286 -25.26 36.74 8.80
C VAL A 286 -26.48 37.50 8.31
N LYS A 287 -27.57 37.52 9.08
CA LYS A 287 -28.66 38.50 8.96
C LYS A 287 -28.24 39.76 9.70
N GLN A 288 -28.21 40.85 8.99
CA GLN A 288 -28.53 42.17 9.56
C GLN A 288 -30.03 42.32 9.64
#